data_19e3546e7dd91f4b6ebe7284ae03ad25
#
_entry.id   19e3546e7dd91f4b6ebe7284ae03ad25
#
_cell.length_a   1.000
_cell.length_b   1.000
_cell.length_c   1.000
_cell.angle_alpha   90.00
_cell.angle_beta   90.00
_cell.angle_gamma   90.00
#
_symmetry.space_group_name_H-M   'P 1'
#
loop_
_entity.id
_entity.type
_entity.pdbx_description
1 polymer ?
#
loop_
_entity_poly.entity_id
_entity_poly.type
_entity_poly.pdbx_seq_one_letter_code
_entity_poly.pdbx_strand_id
1 'polypeptide(L)'
;MAVAQAQHALKELANELEKHGVRVAYAIHPVAGRMPGHMNVLLAEADVPYEQLKEMDEINPEMPQTDVAVVIGANDVTNPAAKNDPNSPIAGMPIIEVNEAHEVIVVKRSLNPGFAGIDNDLFYEPNTSMLFSDAKQAAADIAAEVGEL
;
A
#
# COMPACT_ATOMS: atom_id res chain seq x y z
N MET A 1 3.19 7.75 -1.31
CA MET A 1 2.19 8.50 -2.12
C MET A 1 2.29 9.99 -1.92
N ALA A 2 2.18 10.48 -0.70
CA ALA A 2 2.17 11.93 -0.43
C ALA A 2 3.41 12.67 -0.94
N VAL A 3 4.60 12.13 -0.70
CA VAL A 3 5.86 12.77 -1.12
C VAL A 3 5.98 12.83 -2.65
N ALA A 4 5.53 11.78 -3.34
CA ALA A 4 5.58 11.69 -4.80
C ALA A 4 4.37 12.34 -5.48
N GLN A 5 3.36 12.75 -4.70
CA GLN A 5 2.08 13.27 -5.20
C GLN A 5 1.48 12.35 -6.28
N ALA A 6 1.43 11.07 -5.97
CA ALA A 6 1.05 10.02 -6.91
C ALA A 6 -0.46 9.73 -6.94
N GLN A 7 -1.29 10.48 -6.21
CA GLN A 7 -2.72 10.18 -6.08
C GLN A 7 -3.46 10.12 -7.42
N HIS A 8 -3.14 10.98 -8.36
CA HIS A 8 -3.79 10.96 -9.68
C HIS A 8 -3.34 9.77 -10.52
N ALA A 9 -2.06 9.42 -10.47
CA ALA A 9 -1.53 8.25 -11.18
C ALA A 9 -2.13 6.95 -10.61
N LEU A 10 -2.34 6.88 -9.30
CA LEU A 10 -3.00 5.73 -8.66
C LEU A 10 -4.46 5.63 -9.08
N LYS A 11 -5.16 6.75 -9.19
CA LYS A 11 -6.54 6.76 -9.67
C LYS A 11 -6.63 6.24 -11.10
N GLU A 12 -5.71 6.65 -11.97
CA GLU A 12 -5.64 6.15 -13.35
C GLU A 12 -5.39 4.64 -13.38
N LEU A 13 -4.48 4.14 -12.54
CA LEU A 13 -4.22 2.71 -12.41
C LEU A 13 -5.49 1.96 -11.97
N ALA A 14 -6.18 2.47 -10.96
CA ALA A 14 -7.43 1.88 -10.49
C ALA A 14 -8.48 1.83 -11.60
N ASN A 15 -8.62 2.91 -12.38
CA ASN A 15 -9.56 2.95 -13.50
C ASN A 15 -9.24 1.89 -14.55
N GLU A 16 -7.96 1.70 -14.89
CA GLU A 16 -7.56 0.67 -15.86
C GLU A 16 -7.85 -0.74 -15.33
N LEU A 17 -7.57 -1.00 -14.05
CA LEU A 17 -7.89 -2.28 -13.43
C LEU A 17 -9.39 -2.55 -13.43
N GLU A 18 -10.20 -1.55 -13.10
CA GLU A 18 -11.65 -1.68 -13.08
C GLU A 18 -12.24 -1.96 -14.47
N LYS A 19 -11.64 -1.43 -15.53
CA LYS A 19 -12.02 -1.74 -16.91
C LYS A 19 -11.84 -3.22 -17.23
N HIS A 20 -10.93 -3.90 -16.56
CA HIS A 20 -10.66 -5.33 -16.72
C HIS A 20 -11.41 -6.19 -15.69
N GLY A 21 -12.37 -5.62 -14.98
CA GLY A 21 -13.21 -6.36 -14.02
C GLY A 21 -12.55 -6.57 -12.65
N VAL A 22 -11.48 -5.87 -12.34
CA VAL A 22 -10.79 -5.98 -11.05
C VAL A 22 -11.43 -5.04 -10.03
N ARG A 23 -11.71 -5.56 -8.84
CA ARG A 23 -12.20 -4.74 -7.73
C ARG A 23 -11.02 -4.12 -7.00
N VAL A 24 -11.03 -2.80 -6.86
CA VAL A 24 -9.94 -2.04 -6.23
C VAL A 24 -10.44 -1.40 -4.94
N ALA A 25 -9.62 -1.51 -3.88
CA ALA A 25 -9.84 -0.82 -2.61
C ALA A 25 -8.52 -0.22 -2.14
N TYR A 26 -8.61 0.85 -1.36
CA TYR A 26 -7.45 1.55 -0.80
C TYR A 26 -7.45 1.35 0.71
N ALA A 27 -6.42 0.71 1.23
CA ALA A 27 -6.23 0.54 2.67
C ALA A 27 -5.37 1.68 3.20
N ILE A 28 -5.89 2.42 4.17
CA ILE A 28 -5.23 3.60 4.71
C ILE A 28 -4.99 3.42 6.20
N HIS A 29 -3.73 3.54 6.61
CA HIS A 29 -3.38 3.50 8.03
C HIS A 29 -3.68 4.87 8.66
N PRO A 30 -4.20 4.92 9.89
CA PRO A 30 -4.55 6.18 10.56
C PRO A 30 -3.40 7.17 10.67
N VAL A 31 -2.15 6.69 10.75
CA VAL A 31 -0.97 7.55 10.86
C VAL A 31 -0.29 7.79 9.51
N ALA A 32 -0.90 7.36 8.39
CA ALA A 32 -0.32 7.57 7.08
C ALA A 32 -0.30 9.06 6.71
N GLY A 33 0.79 9.49 6.07
CA GLY A 33 0.96 10.87 5.69
C GLY A 33 1.56 11.72 6.81
N ARG A 34 1.31 13.03 6.76
CA ARG A 34 1.89 14.00 7.69
C ARG A 34 0.94 14.40 8.82
N MET A 35 -0.34 14.05 8.69
CA MET A 35 -1.38 14.37 9.67
C MET A 35 -2.54 13.38 9.52
N PRO A 36 -3.38 13.23 10.54
CA PRO A 36 -4.56 12.37 10.43
C PRO A 36 -5.44 12.75 9.24
N GLY A 37 -5.86 11.77 8.47
CA GLY A 37 -6.71 11.99 7.29
C GLY A 37 -6.01 12.54 6.06
N HIS A 38 -4.69 12.72 6.08
CA HIS A 38 -3.93 13.28 4.95
C HIS A 38 -4.14 12.48 3.66
N MET A 39 -4.01 11.15 3.74
CA MET A 39 -4.20 10.30 2.56
C MET A 39 -5.62 10.35 2.03
N ASN A 40 -6.61 10.44 2.92
CA ASN A 40 -8.01 10.55 2.51
C ASN A 40 -8.26 11.82 1.70
N VAL A 41 -7.66 12.94 2.10
CA VAL A 41 -7.76 14.21 1.37
C VAL A 41 -7.13 14.09 -0.01
N LEU A 42 -5.92 13.52 -0.12
CA LEU A 42 -5.25 13.35 -1.40
C LEU A 42 -6.03 12.46 -2.36
N LEU A 43 -6.62 11.39 -1.87
CA LEU A 43 -7.42 10.48 -2.70
C LEU A 43 -8.75 11.14 -3.08
N ALA A 44 -9.35 11.94 -2.21
CA ALA A 44 -10.53 12.72 -2.55
C ALA A 44 -10.24 13.75 -3.65
N GLU A 45 -9.07 14.39 -3.64
CA GLU A 45 -8.63 15.28 -4.72
C GLU A 45 -8.53 14.56 -6.06
N ALA A 46 -8.21 13.26 -6.05
CA ALA A 46 -8.13 12.43 -7.24
C ALA A 46 -9.48 11.80 -7.62
N ASP A 47 -10.56 12.20 -6.98
CA ASP A 47 -11.92 11.68 -7.22
C ASP A 47 -12.07 10.18 -6.95
N VAL A 48 -11.32 9.65 -5.99
CA VAL A 48 -11.49 8.27 -5.53
C VAL A 48 -12.80 8.17 -4.73
N PRO A 49 -13.73 7.26 -5.11
CA PRO A 49 -14.97 7.10 -4.36
C PRO A 49 -14.73 6.73 -2.90
N TYR A 50 -15.48 7.34 -2.00
CA TYR A 50 -15.35 7.11 -0.56
C TYR A 50 -15.50 5.62 -0.20
N GLU A 51 -16.33 4.90 -0.91
CA GLU A 51 -16.59 3.48 -0.68
C GLU A 51 -15.36 2.60 -0.91
N GLN A 52 -14.39 3.09 -1.68
CA GLN A 52 -13.13 2.37 -1.92
C GLN A 52 -12.07 2.64 -0.84
N LEU A 53 -12.29 3.62 0.02
CA LEU A 53 -11.37 3.96 1.11
C LEU A 53 -11.69 3.10 2.33
N LYS A 54 -10.77 2.20 2.69
CA LYS A 54 -10.99 1.23 3.77
C LYS A 54 -10.04 1.49 4.93
N GLU A 55 -10.57 1.43 6.14
CA GLU A 55 -9.76 1.45 7.34
C GLU A 55 -9.19 0.06 7.64
N MET A 56 -8.21 -0.02 8.54
CA MET A 56 -7.56 -1.30 8.88
C MET A 56 -8.56 -2.36 9.35
N ASP A 57 -9.52 -1.98 10.17
CA ASP A 57 -10.50 -2.90 10.74
C ASP A 57 -11.40 -3.50 9.64
N GLU A 58 -11.58 -2.78 8.55
CA GLU A 58 -12.37 -3.24 7.41
C GLU A 58 -11.54 -4.13 6.48
N ILE A 59 -10.28 -3.76 6.23
CA ILE A 59 -9.47 -4.39 5.19
C ILE A 59 -8.70 -5.61 5.68
N ASN A 60 -8.21 -5.60 6.93
CA ASN A 60 -7.40 -6.71 7.44
C ASN A 60 -8.12 -8.06 7.38
N PRO A 61 -9.42 -8.16 7.73
CA PRO A 61 -10.14 -9.42 7.57
C PRO A 61 -10.27 -9.90 6.11
N GLU A 62 -10.16 -8.98 5.15
CA GLU A 62 -10.27 -9.31 3.72
C GLU A 62 -8.92 -9.66 3.09
N MET A 63 -7.80 -9.39 3.76
CA MET A 63 -6.47 -9.63 3.20
C MET A 63 -6.23 -11.09 2.78
N PRO A 64 -6.65 -12.12 3.54
CA PRO A 64 -6.44 -13.50 3.10
C PRO A 64 -7.14 -13.86 1.78
N GLN A 65 -8.16 -13.13 1.38
CA GLN A 65 -8.85 -13.31 0.10
C GLN A 65 -8.42 -12.29 -0.97
N THR A 66 -7.48 -11.42 -0.65
CA THR A 66 -6.97 -10.42 -1.59
C THR A 66 -5.96 -11.05 -2.52
N ASP A 67 -6.18 -10.91 -3.83
CA ASP A 67 -5.28 -11.50 -4.83
C ASP A 67 -3.94 -10.79 -4.87
N VAL A 68 -3.96 -9.46 -4.95
CA VAL A 68 -2.75 -8.64 -5.01
C VAL A 68 -2.91 -7.43 -4.10
N ALA A 69 -1.92 -7.21 -3.24
CA ALA A 69 -1.79 -5.98 -2.46
C ALA A 69 -0.59 -5.19 -2.97
N VAL A 70 -0.80 -3.93 -3.29
CA VAL A 70 0.27 -3.02 -3.72
C VAL A 70 0.54 -2.03 -2.60
N VAL A 71 1.76 -2.03 -2.10
CA VAL A 71 2.20 -1.14 -1.02
C VAL A 71 2.95 0.03 -1.65
N ILE A 72 2.42 1.24 -1.45
CA ILE A 72 2.98 2.45 -2.04
C ILE A 72 3.16 3.50 -0.95
N GLY A 73 4.42 3.88 -0.69
CA GLY A 73 4.74 4.93 0.27
C GLY A 73 4.54 4.54 1.72
N ALA A 74 4.39 3.26 2.02
CA ALA A 74 4.27 2.73 3.38
C ALA A 74 5.45 1.84 3.71
N ASN A 75 5.82 1.77 4.98
CA ASN A 75 6.89 0.88 5.45
C ASN A 75 6.51 0.28 6.82
N ASP A 76 6.74 1.01 7.91
CA ASP A 76 6.52 0.48 9.27
C ASP A 76 5.07 0.00 9.48
N VAL A 77 4.10 0.67 8.87
CA VAL A 77 2.67 0.34 9.01
C VAL A 77 2.26 -0.97 8.35
N THR A 78 3.16 -1.59 7.60
CA THR A 78 2.95 -2.91 6.99
C THR A 78 3.95 -3.96 7.49
N ASN A 79 4.77 -3.62 8.47
CA ASN A 79 5.84 -4.49 8.95
C ASN A 79 5.31 -5.54 9.93
N PRO A 80 5.38 -6.84 9.58
CA PRO A 80 4.91 -7.90 10.48
C PRO A 80 5.63 -7.97 11.82
N ALA A 81 6.81 -7.37 11.96
CA ALA A 81 7.55 -7.34 13.23
C ALA A 81 6.74 -6.69 14.34
N ALA A 82 5.81 -5.81 14.02
CA ALA A 82 4.91 -5.21 15.02
C ALA A 82 4.10 -6.27 15.78
N LYS A 83 3.80 -7.39 15.14
CA LYS A 83 3.05 -8.51 15.74
C LYS A 83 3.98 -9.63 16.22
N ASN A 84 5.06 -9.87 15.50
CA ASN A 84 5.87 -11.09 15.66
C ASN A 84 7.10 -10.90 16.54
N ASP A 85 7.57 -9.67 16.73
CA ASP A 85 8.78 -9.39 17.50
C ASP A 85 8.46 -8.47 18.69
N PRO A 86 8.37 -9.03 19.91
CA PRO A 86 8.06 -8.23 21.11
C PRO A 86 9.16 -7.23 21.49
N ASN A 87 10.37 -7.38 20.94
CA ASN A 87 11.49 -6.48 21.18
C ASN A 87 11.62 -5.39 20.11
N SER A 88 10.76 -5.40 19.10
CA SER A 88 10.78 -4.38 18.04
C SER A 88 10.36 -3.02 18.57
N PRO A 89 10.96 -1.91 18.08
CA PRO A 89 10.49 -0.55 18.40
C PRO A 89 9.02 -0.31 18.05
N ILE A 90 8.44 -1.10 17.13
CA ILE A 90 7.04 -0.99 16.73
C ILE A 90 6.15 -2.09 17.33
N ALA A 91 6.65 -2.86 18.30
CA ALA A 91 5.89 -3.94 18.91
C ALA A 91 4.54 -3.45 19.43
N GLY A 92 3.47 -4.16 19.06
CA GLY A 92 2.10 -3.83 19.47
C GLY A 92 1.42 -2.75 18.63
N MET A 93 2.11 -2.15 17.66
CA MET A 93 1.49 -1.19 16.75
C MET A 93 0.52 -1.91 15.80
N PRO A 94 -0.72 -1.42 15.65
CA PRO A 94 -1.59 -1.96 14.62
C PRO A 94 -1.02 -1.72 13.22
N ILE A 95 -1.09 -2.74 12.38
CA ILE A 95 -0.57 -2.65 11.01
C ILE A 95 -1.62 -3.11 9.99
N ILE A 96 -1.42 -2.71 8.74
CA ILE A 96 -2.16 -3.29 7.61
C ILE A 96 -1.47 -4.60 7.26
N GLU A 97 -2.19 -5.71 7.35
CA GLU A 97 -1.63 -7.06 7.24
C GLU A 97 -1.53 -7.52 5.78
N VAL A 98 -0.81 -6.75 4.96
CA VAL A 98 -0.66 -7.04 3.53
C VAL A 98 0.04 -8.37 3.27
N ASN A 99 0.86 -8.85 4.20
CA ASN A 99 1.54 -10.14 4.09
C ASN A 99 0.56 -11.31 3.99
N GLU A 100 -0.68 -11.13 4.39
CA GLU A 100 -1.73 -12.14 4.28
C GLU A 100 -2.33 -12.24 2.87
N ALA A 101 -2.09 -11.26 1.98
CA ALA A 101 -2.56 -11.32 0.60
C ALA A 101 -1.83 -12.42 -0.19
N HIS A 102 -2.42 -12.88 -1.28
CA HIS A 102 -1.82 -13.93 -2.11
C HIS A 102 -0.48 -13.48 -2.70
N GLU A 103 -0.46 -12.26 -3.25
CA GLU A 103 0.75 -11.64 -3.79
C GLU A 103 0.87 -10.22 -3.26
N VAL A 104 2.09 -9.78 -2.98
CA VAL A 104 2.38 -8.42 -2.50
C VAL A 104 3.41 -7.77 -3.41
N ILE A 105 3.11 -6.57 -3.89
CA ILE A 105 4.06 -5.75 -4.64
C ILE A 105 4.38 -4.52 -3.80
N VAL A 106 5.65 -4.34 -3.45
CA VAL A 106 6.09 -3.18 -2.67
C VAL A 106 6.83 -2.22 -3.59
N VAL A 107 6.29 -1.01 -3.71
CA VAL A 107 6.89 0.05 -4.51
C VAL A 107 7.68 0.95 -3.58
N LYS A 108 9.00 0.94 -3.74
CA LYS A 108 9.95 1.77 -2.98
C LYS A 108 11.12 2.13 -3.85
N ARG A 109 11.83 3.22 -3.48
CA ARG A 109 13.06 3.60 -4.17
C ARG A 109 14.24 2.72 -3.75
N SER A 110 14.20 2.18 -2.52
CA SER A 110 15.27 1.37 -1.95
C SER A 110 14.75 0.51 -0.80
N LEU A 111 15.60 -0.32 -0.23
CA LEU A 111 15.29 -1.10 0.97
C LEU A 111 15.53 -0.31 2.28
N ASN A 112 15.78 0.99 2.20
CA ASN A 112 16.04 1.81 3.38
C ASN A 112 14.88 1.72 4.40
N PRO A 113 15.21 1.69 5.71
CA PRO A 113 14.19 1.66 6.77
C PRO A 113 13.26 2.86 6.73
N GLY A 114 12.07 2.71 7.32
CA GLY A 114 11.15 3.80 7.57
C GLY A 114 11.51 4.58 8.84
N PHE A 115 10.53 5.27 9.39
CA PHE A 115 10.72 6.13 10.57
C PHE A 115 11.25 5.36 11.78
N ALA A 116 10.83 4.11 11.97
CA ALA A 116 11.28 3.28 13.11
C ALA A 116 12.74 2.84 12.99
N GLY A 117 13.38 3.01 11.84
CA GLY A 117 14.78 2.67 11.63
C GLY A 117 15.10 1.18 11.59
N ILE A 118 14.10 0.34 11.33
CA ILE A 118 14.25 -1.11 11.29
C ILE A 118 13.92 -1.66 9.91
N ASP A 119 14.47 -2.84 9.60
CA ASP A 119 14.12 -3.56 8.39
C ASP A 119 12.66 -4.01 8.44
N ASN A 120 12.04 -4.10 7.27
CA ASN A 120 10.69 -4.60 7.16
C ASN A 120 10.72 -6.06 6.68
N ASP A 121 10.30 -6.96 7.55
CA ASP A 121 10.27 -8.40 7.26
C ASP A 121 9.38 -8.74 6.07
N LEU A 122 8.39 -7.90 5.78
CA LEU A 122 7.52 -8.05 4.61
C LEU A 122 8.31 -8.15 3.31
N PHE A 123 9.41 -7.38 3.19
CA PHE A 123 10.19 -7.31 1.95
C PHE A 123 10.87 -8.64 1.60
N TYR A 124 11.02 -9.53 2.57
CA TYR A 124 11.70 -10.82 2.42
C TYR A 124 10.72 -12.01 2.40
N GLU A 125 9.42 -11.75 2.44
CA GLU A 125 8.42 -12.80 2.39
C GLU A 125 8.36 -13.44 0.98
N PRO A 126 8.07 -14.77 0.88
CA PRO A 126 8.05 -15.47 -0.41
C PRO A 126 7.03 -14.93 -1.41
N ASN A 127 5.94 -14.33 -0.92
CA ASN A 127 4.87 -13.78 -1.76
C ASN A 127 5.08 -12.29 -2.09
N THR A 128 6.22 -11.71 -1.71
CA THR A 128 6.51 -10.29 -1.92
C THR A 128 7.48 -10.08 -3.05
N SER A 129 7.14 -9.15 -3.96
CA SER A 129 8.02 -8.66 -5.01
C SER A 129 8.29 -7.19 -4.80
N MET A 130 9.54 -6.77 -4.98
CA MET A 130 9.94 -5.38 -4.85
C MET A 130 9.98 -4.71 -6.23
N LEU A 131 9.37 -3.53 -6.33
CA LEU A 131 9.48 -2.67 -7.50
C LEU A 131 10.22 -1.39 -7.09
N PHE A 132 11.48 -1.27 -7.49
CA PHE A 132 12.31 -0.12 -7.14
C PHE A 132 12.05 1.03 -8.11
N SER A 133 11.14 1.89 -7.72
CA SER A 133 10.70 3.04 -8.52
C SER A 133 10.06 4.06 -7.61
N ASP A 134 9.89 5.31 -8.07
CA ASP A 134 9.02 6.22 -7.36
C ASP A 134 7.55 5.84 -7.60
N ALA A 135 6.68 6.26 -6.69
CA ALA A 135 5.28 5.84 -6.69
C ALA A 135 4.52 6.30 -7.94
N LYS A 136 4.78 7.52 -8.41
CA LYS A 136 4.09 8.08 -9.57
C LYS A 136 4.48 7.34 -10.85
N GLN A 137 5.78 7.09 -11.03
CA GLN A 137 6.28 6.38 -12.21
C GLN A 137 5.80 4.92 -12.20
N ALA A 138 5.86 4.25 -11.05
CA ALA A 138 5.39 2.88 -10.92
C ALA A 138 3.91 2.75 -11.26
N ALA A 139 3.07 3.65 -10.74
CA ALA A 139 1.65 3.63 -11.02
C ALA A 139 1.37 3.84 -12.51
N ALA A 140 2.07 4.77 -13.14
CA ALA A 140 1.92 5.03 -14.57
C ALA A 140 2.36 3.83 -15.43
N ASP A 141 3.47 3.21 -15.08
CA ASP A 141 4.00 2.05 -15.82
C ASP A 141 3.06 0.85 -15.70
N ILE A 142 2.56 0.57 -14.51
CA ILE A 142 1.62 -0.53 -14.30
C ILE A 142 0.31 -0.27 -15.03
N ALA A 143 -0.20 0.97 -15.00
CA ALA A 143 -1.41 1.33 -15.71
C ALA A 143 -1.26 1.14 -17.23
N ALA A 144 -0.11 1.49 -17.79
CA ALA A 144 0.18 1.29 -19.20
C ALA A 144 0.18 -0.20 -19.58
N GLU A 145 0.81 -1.05 -18.76
CA GLU A 145 0.83 -2.49 -19.00
C GLU A 145 -0.56 -3.12 -18.87
N VAL A 146 -1.35 -2.70 -17.91
CA VAL A 146 -2.73 -3.16 -17.73
C VAL A 146 -3.59 -2.74 -18.92
N GLY A 147 -3.40 -1.53 -19.43
CA GLY A 147 -4.15 -1.02 -20.58
C GLY A 147 -3.88 -1.79 -21.88
N GLU A 148 -2.78 -2.52 -21.95
CA GLU A 148 -2.42 -3.34 -23.12
C GLU A 148 -3.01 -4.75 -23.07
N LEU A 149 -3.61 -5.16 -21.97
CA LEU A 149 -4.22 -6.50 -21.81
C LEU A 149 -5.58 -6.65 -22.57
#